data_1760e23b20b25ecb6e731962e4df5899
#
_entry.id   1760e23b20b25ecb6e731962e4df5899
#
_cell.length_a   1.000
_cell.length_b   1.000
_cell.length_c   1.000
_cell.angle_alpha   90.00
_cell.angle_beta   90.00
_cell.angle_gamma   90.00
#
_symmetry.space_group_name_H-M   'P 1'
#
loop_
_entity.id
_entity.type
_entity.pdbx_description
1 polymer ?
#
loop_
_entity_poly.entity_id
_entity_poly.type
_entity_poly.pdbx_seq_one_letter_code
_entity_poly.pdbx_strand_id
1 'polypeptide(L)'
;MDMNLTRAKFDELTHDLVERTAIPVQNALKDAGITASELGKVLLVGGSTRMIAAQEKVKQLTGKEPSKSLNPDECVAIGAAIQGGKLAGDAGAGDILLLDVTPLSLSIETMGGVATRLIERNTTIPTKKSQIFSTAADNQTAVDIHVVQGERQFARDNKTCGTVPSGWNSASKKWYSTD
;
A
#
# COMPACT_ATOMS: atom_id res chain seq x y z
N MET A 1 -12.05 25.33 32.84
CA MET A 1 -10.79 25.97 32.44
C MET A 1 -11.00 26.44 31.02
N ASP A 2 -11.08 27.78 30.81
CA ASP A 2 -11.27 28.35 29.48
C ASP A 2 -9.90 28.64 28.87
N MET A 3 -9.64 28.11 27.68
CA MET A 3 -8.38 28.35 26.98
C MET A 3 -8.67 28.85 25.57
N ASN A 4 -7.95 29.88 25.15
CA ASN A 4 -8.00 30.38 23.80
C ASN A 4 -6.83 29.80 22.97
N LEU A 5 -7.14 29.00 21.96
CA LEU A 5 -6.16 28.51 21.00
C LEU A 5 -6.23 29.36 19.73
N THR A 6 -5.21 30.16 19.48
CA THR A 6 -5.10 30.91 18.24
C THR A 6 -4.70 30.00 17.08
N ARG A 7 -5.03 30.38 15.85
CA ARG A 7 -4.61 29.67 14.66
C ARG A 7 -3.07 29.57 14.57
N ALA A 8 -2.37 30.65 14.84
CA ALA A 8 -0.90 30.65 14.80
C ALA A 8 -0.30 29.64 15.78
N LYS A 9 -0.88 29.50 16.98
CA LYS A 9 -0.42 28.51 17.97
C LYS A 9 -0.78 27.08 17.55
N PHE A 10 -1.93 26.88 16.92
CA PHE A 10 -2.31 25.58 16.35
C PHE A 10 -1.36 25.16 15.23
N ASP A 11 -1.06 26.08 14.30
CA ASP A 11 -0.15 25.82 13.19
C ASP A 11 1.27 25.52 13.69
N GLU A 12 1.75 26.24 14.74
CA GLU A 12 3.02 25.95 15.40
C GLU A 12 3.06 24.53 16.00
N LEU A 13 2.00 24.13 16.73
CA LEU A 13 1.91 22.83 17.38
C LEU A 13 1.79 21.65 16.41
N THR A 14 1.28 21.89 15.20
CA THR A 14 1.07 20.86 14.19
C THR A 14 2.08 20.89 13.05
N HIS A 15 3.02 21.83 13.09
CA HIS A 15 3.98 22.09 12.01
C HIS A 15 4.76 20.83 11.62
N ASP A 16 5.31 20.11 12.57
CA ASP A 16 6.10 18.91 12.34
C ASP A 16 5.26 17.77 11.71
N LEU A 17 3.98 17.67 12.05
CA LEU A 17 3.06 16.69 11.46
C LEU A 17 2.79 17.04 9.99
N VAL A 18 2.57 18.33 9.68
CA VAL A 18 2.38 18.79 8.32
C VAL A 18 3.65 18.57 7.48
N GLU A 19 4.83 18.90 8.02
CA GLU A 19 6.10 18.67 7.32
C GLU A 19 6.33 17.19 6.99
N ARG A 20 6.00 16.28 7.90
CA ARG A 20 6.14 14.83 7.67
C ARG A 20 5.28 14.32 6.51
N THR A 21 4.21 15.01 6.13
CA THR A 21 3.38 14.62 4.98
C THR A 21 4.10 14.77 3.64
N ALA A 22 5.19 15.53 3.57
CA ALA A 22 6.00 15.67 2.36
C ALA A 22 6.63 14.35 1.91
N ILE A 23 7.07 13.53 2.86
CA ILE A 23 7.76 12.27 2.58
C ILE A 23 6.91 11.30 1.73
N PRO A 24 5.67 10.95 2.14
CA PRO A 24 4.83 10.05 1.33
C PRO A 24 4.46 10.63 -0.03
N VAL A 25 4.28 11.96 -0.15
CA VAL A 25 4.02 12.61 -1.45
C VAL A 25 5.20 12.44 -2.39
N GLN A 26 6.42 12.73 -1.91
CA GLN A 26 7.65 12.55 -2.71
C GLN A 26 7.88 11.09 -3.09
N ASN A 27 7.65 10.16 -2.17
CA ASN A 27 7.77 8.73 -2.45
C ASN A 27 6.76 8.27 -3.51
N ALA A 28 5.51 8.74 -3.43
CA ALA A 28 4.49 8.41 -4.41
C ALA A 28 4.84 8.91 -5.82
N LEU A 29 5.34 10.14 -5.95
CA LEU A 29 5.82 10.67 -7.24
C LEU A 29 7.00 9.86 -7.78
N LYS A 30 7.97 9.53 -6.92
CA LYS A 30 9.12 8.71 -7.28
C LYS A 30 8.69 7.30 -7.72
N ASP A 31 7.80 6.65 -6.99
CA ASP A 31 7.31 5.31 -7.32
C ASP A 31 6.52 5.29 -8.63
N ALA A 32 5.77 6.36 -8.91
CA ALA A 32 5.07 6.54 -10.19
C ALA A 32 6.01 6.93 -11.34
N GLY A 33 7.25 7.32 -11.07
CA GLY A 33 8.21 7.76 -12.08
C GLY A 33 7.84 9.07 -12.77
N ILE A 34 7.05 9.93 -12.08
CA ILE A 34 6.58 11.22 -12.62
C ILE A 34 7.07 12.39 -11.75
N THR A 35 7.10 13.54 -12.36
CA THR A 35 7.38 14.83 -11.69
C THR A 35 6.08 15.50 -11.23
N ALA A 36 6.18 16.44 -10.30
CA ALA A 36 5.01 17.21 -9.84
C ALA A 36 4.32 17.98 -10.98
N SER A 37 5.07 18.42 -12.01
CA SER A 37 4.56 19.14 -13.17
C SER A 37 3.65 18.26 -14.07
N GLU A 38 3.90 16.96 -14.10
CA GLU A 38 3.14 15.99 -14.89
C GLU A 38 1.82 15.56 -14.24
N LEU A 39 1.59 15.95 -12.98
CA LEU A 39 0.31 15.69 -12.32
C LEU A 39 -0.83 16.36 -13.10
N GLY A 40 -1.86 15.60 -13.48
CA GLY A 40 -3.05 16.15 -14.11
C GLY A 40 -3.88 16.97 -13.12
N LYS A 41 -4.14 16.44 -11.95
CA LYS A 41 -4.99 17.05 -10.92
C LYS A 41 -4.55 16.59 -9.52
N VAL A 42 -4.72 17.48 -8.55
CA VAL A 42 -4.47 17.19 -7.12
C VAL A 42 -5.81 17.23 -6.39
N LEU A 43 -6.16 16.15 -5.72
CA LEU A 43 -7.38 16.03 -4.94
C LEU A 43 -7.02 15.90 -3.46
N LEU A 44 -7.81 16.57 -2.61
CA LEU A 44 -7.69 16.46 -1.16
C LEU A 44 -8.83 15.63 -0.60
N VAL A 45 -8.50 14.58 0.14
CA VAL A 45 -9.46 13.63 0.70
C VAL A 45 -9.18 13.45 2.20
N GLY A 46 -10.24 13.35 2.99
CA GLY A 46 -10.18 13.21 4.44
C GLY A 46 -10.22 14.56 5.19
N GLY A 47 -10.79 14.55 6.39
CA GLY A 47 -11.06 15.76 7.18
C GLY A 47 -9.83 16.59 7.51
N SER A 48 -8.67 15.96 7.72
CA SER A 48 -7.40 16.65 8.00
C SER A 48 -6.93 17.55 6.86
N THR A 49 -7.38 17.31 5.62
CA THR A 49 -7.06 18.15 4.47
C THR A 49 -7.80 19.49 4.47
N ARG A 50 -8.72 19.72 5.42
CA ARG A 50 -9.34 21.01 5.68
C ARG A 50 -8.38 22.00 6.34
N MET A 51 -7.29 21.52 6.94
CA MET A 51 -6.24 22.37 7.50
C MET A 51 -5.59 23.18 6.39
N ILE A 52 -5.54 24.50 6.58
CA ILE A 52 -4.96 25.41 5.58
C ILE A 52 -3.48 25.10 5.41
N ALA A 53 -2.74 24.87 6.50
CA ALA A 53 -1.33 24.50 6.46
C ALA A 53 -1.07 23.24 5.61
N ALA A 54 -1.96 22.22 5.69
CA ALA A 54 -1.86 21.03 4.86
C ALA A 54 -2.12 21.32 3.36
N GLN A 55 -3.11 22.17 3.05
CA GLN A 55 -3.39 22.60 1.68
C GLN A 55 -2.23 23.38 1.06
N GLU A 56 -1.66 24.33 1.83
CA GLU A 56 -0.50 25.11 1.43
C GLU A 56 0.73 24.23 1.21
N LYS A 57 0.95 23.24 2.09
CA LYS A 57 2.04 22.27 1.92
C LYS A 57 1.91 21.46 0.65
N VAL A 58 0.72 20.95 0.35
CA VAL A 58 0.47 20.20 -0.89
C VAL A 58 0.69 21.09 -2.12
N LYS A 59 0.21 22.34 -2.09
CA LYS A 59 0.46 23.32 -3.16
C LYS A 59 1.95 23.60 -3.34
N GLN A 60 2.70 23.75 -2.25
CA GLN A 60 4.14 23.94 -2.28
C GLN A 60 4.87 22.75 -2.92
N LEU A 61 4.47 21.51 -2.57
CA LEU A 61 5.10 20.29 -3.07
C LEU A 61 4.77 19.99 -4.54
N THR A 62 3.55 20.30 -4.97
CA THR A 62 3.06 19.96 -6.31
C THR A 62 3.08 21.10 -7.31
N GLY A 63 3.21 22.34 -6.84
CA GLY A 63 3.07 23.54 -7.66
C GLY A 63 1.66 23.79 -8.20
N LYS A 64 0.67 22.96 -7.80
CA LYS A 64 -0.71 23.02 -8.30
C LYS A 64 -1.69 23.34 -7.18
N GLU A 65 -2.73 24.10 -7.52
CA GLU A 65 -3.84 24.36 -6.62
C GLU A 65 -4.66 23.07 -6.45
N PRO A 66 -4.85 22.59 -5.21
CA PRO A 66 -5.70 21.43 -4.97
C PRO A 66 -7.15 21.69 -5.37
N SER A 67 -7.77 20.71 -6.02
CA SER A 67 -9.17 20.81 -6.42
C SER A 67 -10.09 20.77 -5.20
N LYS A 68 -11.04 21.73 -5.16
CA LYS A 68 -12.08 21.82 -4.10
C LYS A 68 -13.44 21.33 -4.59
N SER A 69 -13.49 20.60 -5.70
CA SER A 69 -14.75 20.14 -6.32
C SER A 69 -15.45 19.01 -5.58
N LEU A 70 -14.77 18.35 -4.66
CA LEU A 70 -15.29 17.23 -3.88
C LEU A 70 -15.31 17.57 -2.40
N ASN A 71 -16.29 17.07 -1.68
CA ASN A 71 -16.30 17.12 -0.22
C ASN A 71 -15.27 16.10 0.30
N PRO A 72 -14.19 16.54 0.98
CA PRO A 72 -13.13 15.64 1.43
C PRO A 72 -13.59 14.59 2.43
N ASP A 73 -14.69 14.83 3.17
CA ASP A 73 -15.22 13.90 4.15
C ASP A 73 -16.06 12.78 3.52
N GLU A 74 -16.63 13.01 2.34
CA GLU A 74 -17.55 12.10 1.65
C GLU A 74 -16.88 11.31 0.52
N CYS A 75 -15.73 11.73 0.03
CA CYS A 75 -15.06 11.13 -1.14
C CYS A 75 -14.93 9.61 -1.05
N VAL A 76 -14.53 9.09 0.11
CA VAL A 76 -14.31 7.65 0.30
C VAL A 76 -15.63 6.90 0.24
N ALA A 77 -16.68 7.42 0.90
CA ALA A 77 -18.00 6.80 0.88
C ALA A 77 -18.62 6.79 -0.53
N ILE A 78 -18.49 7.91 -1.25
CA ILE A 78 -18.97 8.02 -2.64
C ILE A 78 -18.21 7.04 -3.55
N GLY A 79 -16.88 6.98 -3.42
CA GLY A 79 -16.06 6.03 -4.19
C GLY A 79 -16.43 4.57 -3.90
N ALA A 80 -16.66 4.23 -2.63
CA ALA A 80 -17.10 2.90 -2.24
C ALA A 80 -18.49 2.55 -2.81
N ALA A 81 -19.42 3.52 -2.80
CA ALA A 81 -20.75 3.34 -3.38
C ALA A 81 -20.68 3.10 -4.91
N ILE A 82 -19.86 3.87 -5.63
CA ILE A 82 -19.65 3.69 -7.08
C ILE A 82 -19.06 2.30 -7.37
N GLN A 83 -18.06 1.89 -6.62
CA GLN A 83 -17.44 0.57 -6.80
C GLN A 83 -18.41 -0.56 -6.43
N GLY A 84 -19.22 -0.39 -5.38
CA GLY A 84 -20.27 -1.34 -5.00
C GLY A 84 -21.35 -1.48 -6.07
N GLY A 85 -21.80 -0.37 -6.65
CA GLY A 85 -22.76 -0.35 -7.76
C GLY A 85 -22.22 -1.08 -8.99
N LYS A 86 -20.93 -0.86 -9.31
CA LYS A 86 -20.26 -1.59 -10.41
C LYS A 86 -20.23 -3.10 -10.17
N LEU A 87 -19.89 -3.54 -8.96
CA LEU A 87 -19.87 -4.97 -8.60
C LEU A 87 -21.28 -5.58 -8.63
N ALA A 88 -22.32 -4.78 -8.32
CA ALA A 88 -23.71 -5.17 -8.39
C ALA A 88 -24.28 -5.19 -9.84
N GLY A 89 -23.54 -4.63 -10.81
CA GLY A 89 -24.00 -4.55 -12.20
C GLY A 89 -24.93 -3.37 -12.49
N ASP A 90 -24.91 -2.32 -11.67
CA ASP A 90 -25.71 -1.11 -11.88
C ASP A 90 -25.27 -0.35 -13.12
N ALA A 91 -26.19 -0.11 -14.05
CA ALA A 91 -25.92 0.60 -15.30
C ALA A 91 -25.44 2.05 -15.09
N GLY A 92 -25.75 2.66 -13.96
CA GLY A 92 -25.33 4.01 -13.60
C GLY A 92 -23.89 4.14 -13.09
N ALA A 93 -23.22 3.02 -12.75
CA ALA A 93 -21.86 3.04 -12.20
C ALA A 93 -20.76 3.29 -13.24
N GLY A 94 -21.10 3.32 -14.54
CA GLY A 94 -20.19 3.60 -15.65
C GLY A 94 -19.13 2.53 -15.89
N ASP A 95 -18.38 2.66 -16.98
CA ASP A 95 -17.26 1.79 -17.35
C ASP A 95 -15.94 2.25 -16.68
N ILE A 96 -15.95 2.39 -15.36
CA ILE A 96 -14.74 2.74 -14.62
C ILE A 96 -13.89 1.49 -14.45
N LEU A 97 -12.71 1.47 -15.06
CA LEU A 97 -11.70 0.45 -14.81
C LEU A 97 -10.89 0.86 -13.57
N LEU A 98 -11.04 0.11 -12.50
CA LEU A 98 -10.18 0.23 -11.32
C LEU A 98 -9.17 -0.91 -11.34
N LEU A 99 -7.90 -0.55 -11.46
CA LEU A 99 -6.78 -1.46 -11.27
C LEU A 99 -6.12 -1.14 -9.94
N ASP A 100 -6.05 -2.13 -9.09
CA ASP A 100 -5.40 -2.00 -7.77
C ASP A 100 -4.01 -2.62 -7.79
N VAL A 101 -3.20 -2.32 -6.80
CA VAL A 101 -1.84 -2.82 -6.66
C VAL A 101 -1.58 -3.32 -5.25
N THR A 102 -0.57 -4.19 -5.11
CA THR A 102 -0.07 -4.60 -3.80
C THR A 102 0.65 -3.41 -3.15
N PRO A 103 0.27 -2.97 -1.94
CA PRO A 103 0.91 -1.81 -1.29
C PRO A 103 2.32 -2.13 -0.79
N LEU A 104 2.58 -3.39 -0.45
CA LEU A 104 3.84 -3.91 0.07
C LEU A 104 4.17 -5.24 -0.59
N SER A 105 5.46 -5.57 -0.67
CA SER A 105 5.93 -6.84 -1.21
C SER A 105 5.45 -8.01 -0.35
N LEU A 106 5.06 -9.11 -1.02
CA LEU A 106 4.78 -10.40 -0.39
C LEU A 106 5.99 -11.31 -0.55
N SER A 107 6.42 -11.89 0.55
CA SER A 107 7.62 -12.72 0.65
C SER A 107 7.33 -13.98 1.42
N ILE A 108 8.17 -14.99 1.23
CA ILE A 108 8.23 -16.16 2.09
C ILE A 108 9.54 -16.19 2.86
N GLU A 109 9.50 -16.78 4.05
CA GLU A 109 10.71 -17.02 4.82
C GLU A 109 11.50 -18.17 4.22
N THR A 110 12.79 -17.92 3.97
CA THR A 110 13.73 -18.92 3.49
C THR A 110 14.84 -19.15 4.49
N MET A 111 15.79 -20.04 4.15
CA MET A 111 16.90 -20.39 5.02
C MET A 111 17.63 -19.15 5.58
N GLY A 112 17.88 -19.15 6.90
CA GLY A 112 18.46 -18.00 7.59
C GLY A 112 17.46 -16.91 8.00
N GLY A 113 16.16 -17.15 7.88
CA GLY A 113 15.11 -16.19 8.24
C GLY A 113 14.97 -15.03 7.25
N VAL A 114 15.49 -15.16 6.04
CA VAL A 114 15.44 -14.13 5.00
C VAL A 114 14.05 -14.09 4.36
N ALA A 115 13.52 -12.89 4.15
CA ALA A 115 12.30 -12.68 3.41
C ALA A 115 12.59 -12.66 1.89
N THR A 116 12.33 -13.79 1.23
CA THR A 116 12.50 -13.91 -0.23
C THR A 116 11.24 -13.41 -0.92
N ARG A 117 11.37 -12.34 -1.70
CA ARG A 117 10.23 -11.69 -2.36
C ARG A 117 9.71 -12.55 -3.51
N LEU A 118 8.39 -12.74 -3.53
CA LEU A 118 7.65 -13.38 -4.62
C LEU A 118 6.87 -12.35 -5.45
N ILE A 119 6.16 -11.45 -4.78
CA ILE A 119 5.38 -10.40 -5.42
C ILE A 119 5.92 -9.06 -4.93
N GLU A 120 6.44 -8.27 -5.84
CA GLU A 120 6.95 -6.93 -5.52
C GLU A 120 5.81 -5.96 -5.21
N ARG A 121 6.08 -4.99 -4.35
CA ARG A 121 5.15 -3.87 -4.14
C ARG A 121 4.81 -3.18 -5.46
N ASN A 122 3.64 -2.55 -5.52
CA ASN A 122 3.11 -1.90 -6.72
C ASN A 122 2.83 -2.85 -7.90
N THR A 123 2.80 -4.16 -7.67
CA THR A 123 2.34 -5.13 -8.68
C THR A 123 0.83 -5.04 -8.82
N THR A 124 0.34 -4.88 -10.04
CA THR A 124 -1.10 -4.85 -10.34
C THR A 124 -1.76 -6.18 -9.97
N ILE A 125 -2.92 -6.11 -9.32
CA ILE A 125 -3.72 -7.27 -8.92
C ILE A 125 -4.99 -7.37 -9.79
N PRO A 126 -5.49 -8.62 -10.07
CA PRO A 126 -5.00 -9.90 -9.55
C PRO A 126 -3.67 -10.34 -10.17
N THR A 127 -2.83 -11.00 -9.38
CA THR A 127 -1.54 -11.52 -9.83
C THR A 127 -1.26 -12.89 -9.21
N LYS A 128 -0.48 -13.69 -9.91
CA LYS A 128 -0.01 -15.01 -9.44
C LYS A 128 1.49 -15.08 -9.68
N LYS A 129 2.24 -15.62 -8.71
CA LYS A 129 3.66 -15.93 -8.84
C LYS A 129 3.94 -17.32 -8.28
N SER A 130 4.73 -18.06 -9.02
CA SER A 130 5.22 -19.39 -8.62
C SER A 130 6.76 -19.35 -8.64
N GLN A 131 7.36 -19.98 -7.66
CA GLN A 131 8.81 -20.13 -7.56
C GLN A 131 9.16 -21.50 -6.99
N ILE A 132 10.21 -22.09 -7.52
CA ILE A 132 10.67 -23.40 -7.09
C ILE A 132 11.67 -23.21 -5.96
N PHE A 133 11.46 -23.93 -4.87
CA PHE A 133 12.37 -23.97 -3.73
C PHE A 133 12.80 -25.42 -3.46
N SER A 134 14.01 -25.59 -2.95
CA SER A 134 14.51 -26.87 -2.47
C SER A 134 14.29 -26.99 -0.96
N THR A 135 14.15 -28.23 -0.48
CA THR A 135 14.18 -28.51 0.95
C THR A 135 15.54 -28.22 1.56
N ALA A 136 15.57 -27.83 2.83
CA ALA A 136 16.81 -27.54 3.54
C ALA A 136 17.63 -28.81 3.89
N ALA A 137 16.95 -29.97 3.96
CA ALA A 137 17.56 -31.24 4.29
C ALA A 137 17.01 -32.36 3.37
N ASP A 138 17.83 -33.42 3.18
CA ASP A 138 17.39 -34.64 2.49
C ASP A 138 16.28 -35.32 3.31
N ASN A 139 15.32 -35.93 2.62
CA ASN A 139 14.16 -36.63 3.19
C ASN A 139 13.21 -35.77 4.06
N GLN A 140 13.25 -34.46 3.89
CA GLN A 140 12.28 -33.56 4.54
C GLN A 140 10.90 -33.74 3.88
N THR A 141 9.92 -34.22 4.65
CA THR A 141 8.58 -34.60 4.17
C THR A 141 7.56 -33.48 4.24
N ALA A 142 7.85 -32.42 4.99
CA ALA A 142 6.97 -31.27 5.12
C ALA A 142 7.79 -29.98 5.31
N VAL A 143 7.21 -28.87 4.90
CA VAL A 143 7.75 -27.51 5.09
C VAL A 143 6.60 -26.61 5.50
N ASP A 144 6.82 -25.79 6.51
CA ASP A 144 5.94 -24.69 6.83
C ASP A 144 6.35 -23.45 6.03
N ILE A 145 5.46 -23.01 5.15
CA ILE A 145 5.67 -21.83 4.34
C ILE A 145 5.17 -20.61 5.12
N HIS A 146 6.10 -19.87 5.71
CA HIS A 146 5.79 -18.63 6.42
C HIS A 146 5.71 -17.47 5.44
N VAL A 147 4.50 -16.92 5.26
CA VAL A 147 4.22 -15.81 4.36
C VAL A 147 4.25 -14.50 5.14
N VAL A 148 5.03 -13.55 4.64
CA VAL A 148 5.20 -12.23 5.27
C VAL A 148 5.00 -11.10 4.26
N GLN A 149 4.58 -9.95 4.75
CA GLN A 149 4.36 -8.73 3.97
C GLN A 149 5.24 -7.59 4.50
N GLY A 150 5.99 -6.95 3.62
CA GLY A 150 6.84 -5.82 3.96
C GLY A 150 8.13 -5.76 3.15
N GLU A 151 8.92 -4.72 3.41
CA GLU A 151 10.16 -4.43 2.66
C GLU A 151 11.43 -4.77 3.43
N ARG A 152 11.32 -5.32 4.65
CA ARG A 152 12.47 -5.66 5.49
C ARG A 152 13.13 -6.95 5.02
N GLN A 153 14.46 -7.03 5.20
CA GLN A 153 15.26 -8.16 4.75
C GLN A 153 14.93 -9.48 5.47
N PHE A 154 14.61 -9.41 6.76
CA PHE A 154 14.30 -10.60 7.54
C PHE A 154 12.80 -10.76 7.76
N ALA A 155 12.32 -12.01 7.69
CA ALA A 155 10.89 -12.33 7.84
C ALA A 155 10.32 -11.84 9.17
N ARG A 156 11.08 -11.98 10.28
CA ARG A 156 10.70 -11.53 11.63
C ARG A 156 10.40 -10.03 11.74
N ASP A 157 10.99 -9.22 10.85
CA ASP A 157 10.84 -7.76 10.86
C ASP A 157 9.68 -7.28 9.99
N ASN A 158 9.02 -8.21 9.29
CA ASN A 158 7.87 -7.98 8.43
C ASN A 158 6.59 -8.46 9.10
N LYS A 159 5.45 -8.07 8.54
CA LYS A 159 4.14 -8.51 9.04
C LYS A 159 3.87 -9.94 8.59
N THR A 160 3.67 -10.87 9.51
CA THR A 160 3.19 -12.22 9.21
C THR A 160 1.77 -12.17 8.64
N CYS A 161 1.58 -12.76 7.47
CA CYS A 161 0.27 -12.95 6.84
C CYS A 161 -0.32 -14.31 7.21
N GLY A 162 0.52 -15.32 7.38
CA GLY A 162 0.12 -16.67 7.76
C GLY A 162 1.23 -17.69 7.55
N THR A 163 0.95 -18.92 7.97
CA THR A 163 1.81 -20.07 7.74
C THR A 163 0.99 -21.14 7.05
N VAL A 164 1.48 -21.65 5.93
CA VAL A 164 0.82 -22.70 5.16
C VAL A 164 1.65 -23.98 5.28
N PRO A 165 1.12 -25.04 5.92
CA PRO A 165 1.80 -26.32 5.96
C PRO A 165 1.75 -26.96 4.56
N SER A 166 2.90 -27.32 4.04
CA SER A 166 3.02 -28.05 2.78
C SER A 166 3.58 -29.43 3.06
N GLY A 167 2.77 -30.47 2.84
CA GLY A 167 3.16 -31.86 2.98
C GLY A 167 3.31 -32.52 1.61
N TRP A 168 4.28 -33.42 1.45
CA TRP A 168 4.49 -34.16 0.22
C TRP A 168 4.59 -35.65 0.43
N ASN A 169 4.14 -36.36 -0.59
CA ASN A 169 4.28 -37.79 -0.66
C ASN A 169 5.52 -38.14 -1.49
N SER A 170 6.67 -38.37 -0.87
CA SER A 170 7.75 -39.26 -1.25
C SER A 170 9.17 -38.75 -0.88
N ALA A 171 9.99 -39.67 -0.42
CA ALA A 171 11.40 -39.53 -0.17
C ALA A 171 12.18 -39.32 -1.49
N SER A 172 12.25 -38.10 -1.99
CA SER A 172 13.10 -37.79 -3.12
C SER A 172 13.61 -36.35 -3.02
N LYS A 173 14.82 -36.11 -3.46
CA LYS A 173 15.40 -34.79 -3.75
C LYS A 173 14.53 -34.11 -4.82
N LYS A 174 13.41 -33.52 -4.45
CA LYS A 174 12.51 -32.88 -5.41
C LYS A 174 12.33 -31.40 -5.14
N TRP A 175 12.39 -30.67 -6.22
CA TRP A 175 12.04 -29.28 -6.35
C TRP A 175 10.53 -29.10 -6.22
N TYR A 176 10.07 -28.06 -5.54
CA TYR A 176 8.65 -27.79 -5.34
C TYR A 176 8.27 -26.43 -5.90
N SER A 177 7.17 -26.46 -6.65
CA SER A 177 6.47 -25.26 -7.10
C SER A 177 5.34 -24.98 -6.11
N THR A 178 5.28 -23.79 -5.54
CA THR A 178 4.08 -23.29 -4.86
C THR A 178 3.20 -22.65 -5.91
N ASP A 179 2.16 -23.36 -6.32
CA ASP A 179 1.08 -22.83 -7.15
C ASP A 179 0.14 -21.94 -6.33
#